data_d216beaace0c4b7f74c80701839959ea
#
_entry.id   d216beaace0c4b7f74c80701839959ea
#
_cell.length_a   1.000
_cell.length_b   1.000
_cell.length_c   1.000
_cell.angle_alpha   90.00
_cell.angle_beta   90.00
_cell.angle_gamma   90.00
#
_symmetry.space_group_name_H-M   'P 1'
#
loop_
_entity.id
_entity.type
_entity.pdbx_description
1 polymer ?
#
loop_
_entity_poly.entity_id
_entity_poly.type
_entity_poly.pdbx_seq_one_letter_code
_entity_poly.pdbx_strand_id
1 'polypeptide(L)'
;MKRKIGIRAAALLLLLALLCSFAGCSLLGGEGDGAEEAEKKDDRSVPVYDNVFVAELGKKYQRMLNVKEPKIAVIGGSSVAFGLDSDLLSRMTGMAVVNFGLYATLGSKVMLDLSEEGLMRGDIAVFAPELDAQALSLYFGARSAWQAIDAYPPLYEAIAKRNGGDLAEAYDAYLADRAEYLEDGKPDPAGVYNAKNFNREGDVVYSRDYNTMALGYDPNTIFTIAPEIVSEDFIAYFNTYCANMADKGVTVYFSFCPINSLALAEGTDAEAIAAMENFFKENLACRVISSLDDYLMDWGYFYDTNLHLNSSGVPVRTAKLAEDIMAAEGRKVTLSVELPAPSGFEGSTPVVDQNEKYADCFLYRTEYLPSGEVAGLTIIGTTDKGKACRDDDITLPSACDGVPIIRIGEGALEGLPNLKFLRLEANIRYMDDGAFRGCANLREVYLNFGPEHCVVTTPDQDNPTGLMTDAPEGMLFFCPEEYKGDYQNDYTWGHYYRYFG
;
A
#
# COMPACT_ATOMS: atom_id res chain seq x y z
N MET A 1 -34.81 -2.47 24.49
CA MET A 1 -35.59 -1.93 23.39
C MET A 1 -35.47 -0.40 23.18
N LYS A 2 -34.87 0.36 24.12
CA LYS A 2 -34.69 1.83 24.00
C LYS A 2 -33.36 2.29 23.38
N ARG A 3 -32.35 1.42 23.24
CA ARG A 3 -31.02 1.76 22.64
C ARG A 3 -30.97 1.67 21.11
N LYS A 4 -31.83 0.86 20.48
CA LYS A 4 -31.85 0.73 19.00
C LYS A 4 -32.54 1.87 18.25
N ILE A 5 -33.28 2.74 18.96
CA ILE A 5 -33.98 3.88 18.33
C ILE A 5 -33.04 5.08 18.20
N GLY A 6 -32.04 5.23 19.06
CA GLY A 6 -31.10 6.35 19.04
C GLY A 6 -30.14 6.31 17.82
N ILE A 7 -29.66 5.13 17.45
CA ILE A 7 -28.69 4.98 16.36
C ILE A 7 -29.33 5.26 14.97
N ARG A 8 -30.60 4.85 14.79
CA ARG A 8 -31.32 5.16 13.54
C ARG A 8 -31.69 6.65 13.41
N ALA A 9 -31.89 7.33 14.52
CA ALA A 9 -32.17 8.77 14.52
C ALA A 9 -30.90 9.60 14.25
N ALA A 10 -29.74 9.18 14.73
CA ALA A 10 -28.46 9.85 14.45
C ALA A 10 -28.05 9.69 12.97
N ALA A 11 -28.17 8.48 12.41
CA ALA A 11 -27.91 8.23 11.00
C ALA A 11 -28.86 9.01 10.07
N LEU A 12 -30.14 9.16 10.47
CA LEU A 12 -31.11 9.94 9.69
C LEU A 12 -30.85 11.45 9.76
N LEU A 13 -30.36 11.95 10.90
CA LEU A 13 -29.98 13.35 11.07
C LEU A 13 -28.69 13.70 10.31
N LEU A 14 -27.71 12.78 10.23
CA LEU A 14 -26.52 12.94 9.38
C LEU A 14 -26.91 12.94 7.88
N LEU A 15 -27.83 12.07 7.47
CA LEU A 15 -28.32 12.02 6.09
C LEU A 15 -29.07 13.33 5.72
N LEU A 16 -29.87 13.87 6.64
CA LEU A 16 -30.55 15.15 6.46
C LEU A 16 -29.58 16.35 6.45
N ALA A 17 -28.51 16.31 7.23
CA ALA A 17 -27.48 17.36 7.21
C ALA A 17 -26.68 17.33 5.88
N LEU A 18 -26.36 16.14 5.35
CA LEU A 18 -25.73 15.98 4.03
C LEU A 18 -26.66 16.44 2.89
N LEU A 19 -27.94 16.11 2.96
CA LEU A 19 -28.92 16.54 1.93
C LEU A 19 -29.27 18.04 1.99
N CYS A 20 -29.24 18.68 3.17
CA CYS A 20 -29.44 20.10 3.32
C CYS A 20 -28.26 20.96 2.87
N SER A 21 -27.05 20.41 2.79
CA SER A 21 -25.86 21.10 2.29
C SER A 21 -25.88 21.29 0.76
N PHE A 22 -26.73 20.57 0.02
CA PHE A 22 -26.88 20.69 -1.42
C PHE A 22 -27.99 21.68 -1.89
N ALA A 23 -28.77 22.24 -0.95
CA ALA A 23 -29.81 23.23 -1.29
C ALA A 23 -29.41 24.59 -0.75
N GLY A 24 -28.48 25.26 -1.44
CA GLY A 24 -28.15 26.65 -1.18
C GLY A 24 -29.29 27.56 -1.53
N CYS A 25 -30.02 28.13 -0.55
CA CYS A 25 -30.90 29.26 -0.72
C CYS A 25 -30.14 30.54 -0.38
N SER A 26 -29.84 31.31 -1.40
CA SER A 26 -29.59 32.75 -1.27
C SER A 26 -30.90 33.47 -0.89
N LEU A 27 -30.90 34.22 0.21
CA LEU A 27 -31.66 35.44 0.43
C LEU A 27 -31.44 35.96 1.87
N LEU A 28 -30.79 37.08 1.99
CA LEU A 28 -31.19 38.33 2.67
C LEU A 28 -29.92 39.12 3.06
N GLY A 29 -29.85 40.32 2.52
CA GLY A 29 -28.79 41.28 2.80
C GLY A 29 -28.98 41.99 4.14
N GLY A 30 -27.89 42.47 4.69
CA GLY A 30 -27.78 43.35 5.85
C GLY A 30 -26.35 43.81 6.01
N GLU A 31 -26.07 45.06 5.74
CA GLU A 31 -24.77 45.72 5.91
C GLU A 31 -24.37 45.78 7.39
N GLY A 32 -23.12 45.48 7.68
CA GLY A 32 -22.49 45.67 8.97
C GLY A 32 -20.98 45.47 8.87
N ASP A 33 -20.21 46.57 8.90
CA ASP A 33 -18.77 46.61 8.95
C ASP A 33 -18.23 45.87 10.20
N GLY A 34 -17.47 44.84 9.98
CA GLY A 34 -16.68 44.12 10.97
C GLY A 34 -15.67 43.25 10.24
N ALA A 35 -14.41 43.33 10.61
CA ALA A 35 -13.31 42.61 10.01
C ALA A 35 -13.67 41.12 9.78
N GLU A 36 -13.83 40.72 8.53
CA GLU A 36 -14.03 39.35 8.11
C GLU A 36 -12.70 38.59 8.28
N GLU A 37 -12.58 37.81 9.35
CA GLU A 37 -11.90 36.53 9.25
C GLU A 37 -12.76 35.71 8.28
N ALA A 38 -12.31 35.58 7.05
CA ALA A 38 -12.94 34.72 6.06
C ALA A 38 -12.80 33.29 6.54
N GLU A 39 -13.82 32.75 7.23
CA GLU A 39 -14.05 31.32 7.27
C GLU A 39 -14.07 30.84 5.82
N LYS A 40 -12.97 30.24 5.35
CA LYS A 40 -12.96 29.49 4.09
C LYS A 40 -14.01 28.39 4.26
N LYS A 41 -15.19 28.58 3.70
CA LYS A 41 -16.21 27.54 3.59
C LYS A 41 -15.57 26.39 2.81
N ASP A 42 -15.35 25.26 3.49
CA ASP A 42 -14.97 24.02 2.85
C ASP A 42 -16.07 23.64 1.83
N ASP A 43 -15.80 23.86 0.55
CA ASP A 43 -16.70 23.49 -0.54
C ASP A 43 -16.50 22.02 -0.89
N ARG A 44 -17.22 21.15 -0.18
CA ARG A 44 -17.20 19.69 -0.38
C ARG A 44 -17.80 19.26 -1.73
N SER A 45 -18.28 20.18 -2.55
CA SER A 45 -18.75 19.86 -3.91
C SER A 45 -17.58 19.58 -4.87
N VAL A 46 -16.36 19.97 -4.49
CA VAL A 46 -15.17 19.77 -5.31
C VAL A 46 -14.31 18.64 -4.70
N PRO A 47 -14.03 17.55 -5.44
CA PRO A 47 -13.14 16.51 -5.00
C PRO A 47 -11.74 17.05 -4.71
N VAL A 48 -11.15 16.61 -3.61
CA VAL A 48 -9.78 16.97 -3.21
C VAL A 48 -8.79 15.87 -3.57
N TYR A 49 -9.17 14.62 -3.34
CA TYR A 49 -8.31 13.46 -3.55
C TYR A 49 -8.48 12.77 -4.91
N ASP A 50 -8.92 13.49 -5.97
CA ASP A 50 -9.19 12.90 -7.30
C ASP A 50 -7.94 12.49 -8.08
N ASN A 51 -6.75 12.88 -7.63
CA ASN A 51 -5.45 12.57 -8.22
C ASN A 51 -4.69 11.44 -7.51
N VAL A 52 -5.06 11.07 -6.27
CA VAL A 52 -4.38 10.02 -5.52
C VAL A 52 -4.77 8.61 -6.01
N PHE A 53 -3.91 7.63 -5.76
CA PHE A 53 -4.08 6.25 -6.23
C PHE A 53 -5.44 5.65 -5.85
N VAL A 54 -5.88 5.86 -4.61
CA VAL A 54 -7.14 5.31 -4.10
C VAL A 54 -8.39 5.90 -4.76
N ALA A 55 -8.28 7.06 -5.43
CA ALA A 55 -9.37 7.66 -6.19
C ALA A 55 -9.89 6.76 -7.33
N GLU A 56 -9.04 5.86 -7.84
CA GLU A 56 -9.44 4.92 -8.90
C GLU A 56 -10.52 3.93 -8.45
N LEU A 57 -10.74 3.74 -7.13
CA LEU A 57 -11.81 2.88 -6.62
C LEU A 57 -13.18 3.23 -7.23
N GLY A 58 -13.47 4.51 -7.40
CA GLY A 58 -14.73 4.97 -8.00
C GLY A 58 -14.92 4.46 -9.43
N LYS A 59 -13.86 4.51 -10.25
CA LYS A 59 -13.93 4.02 -11.64
C LYS A 59 -13.98 2.49 -11.70
N LYS A 60 -13.20 1.79 -10.86
CA LYS A 60 -13.27 0.34 -10.73
C LYS A 60 -14.65 -0.14 -10.31
N TYR A 61 -15.26 0.52 -9.32
CA TYR A 61 -16.63 0.23 -8.89
C TYR A 61 -17.65 0.47 -10.01
N GLN A 62 -17.57 1.61 -10.72
CA GLN A 62 -18.42 1.87 -11.88
C GLN A 62 -18.25 0.80 -12.96
N ARG A 63 -17.01 0.37 -13.27
CA ARG A 63 -16.75 -0.69 -14.23
C ARG A 63 -17.37 -2.02 -13.79
N MET A 64 -17.21 -2.38 -12.50
CA MET A 64 -17.84 -3.58 -11.92
C MET A 64 -19.36 -3.57 -12.14
N LEU A 65 -20.01 -2.41 -11.93
CA LEU A 65 -21.45 -2.25 -12.14
C LEU A 65 -21.87 -2.22 -13.60
N ASN A 66 -21.02 -1.73 -14.50
CA ASN A 66 -21.39 -1.43 -15.89
C ASN A 66 -21.13 -2.57 -16.90
N VAL A 67 -20.16 -3.45 -16.63
CA VAL A 67 -19.89 -4.63 -17.47
C VAL A 67 -21.02 -5.63 -17.27
N LYS A 68 -21.88 -5.84 -18.28
CA LYS A 68 -23.10 -6.66 -18.21
C LYS A 68 -22.94 -8.05 -18.85
N GLU A 69 -21.97 -8.22 -19.75
CA GLU A 69 -21.57 -9.54 -20.23
C GLU A 69 -20.90 -10.35 -19.09
N PRO A 70 -20.95 -11.68 -19.16
CA PRO A 70 -20.23 -12.53 -18.22
C PRO A 70 -18.75 -12.14 -18.15
N LYS A 71 -18.26 -11.91 -16.94
CA LYS A 71 -16.93 -11.37 -16.70
C LYS A 71 -16.15 -12.15 -15.65
N ILE A 72 -14.84 -12.02 -15.71
CA ILE A 72 -13.93 -12.40 -14.65
C ILE A 72 -13.59 -11.12 -13.85
N ALA A 73 -13.93 -11.09 -12.59
CA ALA A 73 -13.51 -10.05 -11.66
C ALA A 73 -12.34 -10.57 -10.81
N VAL A 74 -11.15 -9.96 -10.93
CA VAL A 74 -10.01 -10.29 -10.07
C VAL A 74 -9.97 -9.28 -8.94
N ILE A 75 -10.16 -9.76 -7.72
CA ILE A 75 -10.37 -8.96 -6.51
C ILE A 75 -9.16 -9.12 -5.59
N GLY A 76 -8.63 -8.03 -5.07
CA GLY A 76 -7.49 -8.03 -4.14
C GLY A 76 -7.01 -6.62 -3.83
N GLY A 77 -5.81 -6.49 -3.32
CA GLY A 77 -5.16 -5.22 -3.04
C GLY A 77 -4.30 -4.71 -4.21
N SER A 78 -3.20 -4.06 -3.87
CA SER A 78 -2.30 -3.48 -4.87
C SER A 78 -1.57 -4.53 -5.72
N SER A 79 -1.32 -5.71 -5.19
CA SER A 79 -0.75 -6.85 -5.94
C SER A 79 -1.59 -7.23 -7.15
N VAL A 80 -2.91 -7.07 -7.09
CA VAL A 80 -3.81 -7.28 -8.24
C VAL A 80 -3.79 -6.06 -9.17
N ALA A 81 -3.81 -4.83 -8.63
CA ALA A 81 -3.75 -3.62 -9.45
C ALA A 81 -2.50 -3.56 -10.32
N PHE A 82 -1.34 -3.88 -9.73
CA PHE A 82 -0.02 -3.88 -10.38
C PHE A 82 0.27 -5.15 -11.19
N GLY A 83 -0.42 -6.25 -10.89
CA GLY A 83 -0.06 -7.58 -11.38
C GLY A 83 -0.99 -8.15 -12.44
N LEU A 84 -1.88 -7.37 -13.04
CA LEU A 84 -2.85 -7.87 -14.02
C LEU A 84 -2.78 -7.09 -15.33
N ASP A 85 -2.80 -7.81 -16.44
CA ASP A 85 -3.11 -7.32 -17.78
C ASP A 85 -4.50 -7.84 -18.16
N SER A 86 -5.51 -6.99 -18.02
CA SER A 86 -6.92 -7.34 -18.26
C SER A 86 -7.21 -7.69 -19.71
N ASP A 87 -6.51 -7.06 -20.67
CA ASP A 87 -6.65 -7.38 -22.09
C ASP A 87 -6.07 -8.77 -22.41
N LEU A 88 -4.89 -9.08 -21.87
CA LEU A 88 -4.28 -10.40 -22.03
C LEU A 88 -5.17 -11.50 -21.42
N LEU A 89 -5.62 -11.29 -20.16
CA LEU A 89 -6.52 -12.26 -19.50
C LEU A 89 -7.80 -12.46 -20.30
N SER A 90 -8.40 -11.39 -20.82
CA SER A 90 -9.60 -11.44 -21.67
C SER A 90 -9.35 -12.23 -22.95
N ARG A 91 -8.24 -12.01 -23.62
CA ARG A 91 -7.86 -12.75 -24.86
C ARG A 91 -7.60 -14.23 -24.60
N MET A 92 -7.01 -14.58 -23.45
CA MET A 92 -6.69 -15.97 -23.08
C MET A 92 -7.93 -16.76 -22.67
N THR A 93 -8.91 -16.10 -22.01
CA THR A 93 -10.10 -16.77 -21.46
C THR A 93 -11.36 -16.63 -22.34
N GLY A 94 -11.39 -15.61 -23.19
CA GLY A 94 -12.56 -15.26 -23.99
C GLY A 94 -13.69 -14.60 -23.19
N MET A 95 -13.41 -14.05 -22.01
CA MET A 95 -14.37 -13.36 -21.14
C MET A 95 -13.94 -11.90 -20.92
N ALA A 96 -14.92 -11.03 -20.66
CA ALA A 96 -14.62 -9.68 -20.18
C ALA A 96 -13.88 -9.75 -18.83
N VAL A 97 -13.02 -8.79 -18.55
CA VAL A 97 -12.24 -8.75 -17.30
C VAL A 97 -12.46 -7.41 -16.59
N VAL A 98 -12.56 -7.49 -15.28
CA VAL A 98 -12.55 -6.33 -14.36
C VAL A 98 -11.42 -6.53 -13.36
N ASN A 99 -10.39 -5.71 -13.47
CA ASN A 99 -9.36 -5.60 -12.45
C ASN A 99 -9.96 -4.83 -11.25
N PHE A 100 -10.32 -5.56 -10.20
CA PHE A 100 -10.90 -5.03 -8.97
C PHE A 100 -9.90 -5.12 -7.80
N GLY A 101 -8.62 -4.95 -8.09
CA GLY A 101 -7.58 -4.78 -7.10
C GLY A 101 -7.19 -3.32 -6.99
N LEU A 102 -6.82 -2.82 -5.80
CA LEU A 102 -6.39 -1.43 -5.68
C LEU A 102 -5.34 -1.23 -4.58
N TYR A 103 -5.73 -1.03 -3.33
CA TYR A 103 -4.83 -0.61 -2.27
C TYR A 103 -5.11 -1.41 -1.00
N ALA A 104 -4.11 -2.10 -0.49
CA ALA A 104 -4.26 -2.95 0.70
C ALA A 104 -4.78 -2.18 1.92
N THR A 105 -4.48 -0.86 2.00
CA THR A 105 -4.97 0.01 3.07
C THR A 105 -6.48 0.22 3.10
N LEU A 106 -7.21 -0.17 2.05
CA LEU A 106 -8.68 -0.22 2.08
C LEU A 106 -9.22 -1.40 2.88
N GLY A 107 -8.49 -2.50 2.86
CA GLY A 107 -8.89 -3.78 3.42
C GLY A 107 -9.64 -4.69 2.43
N SER A 108 -9.36 -5.99 2.51
CA SER A 108 -9.97 -7.02 1.64
C SER A 108 -11.50 -7.05 1.76
N LYS A 109 -12.01 -6.82 2.96
CA LYS A 109 -13.45 -6.79 3.24
C LYS A 109 -14.20 -5.77 2.38
N VAL A 110 -13.68 -4.54 2.25
CA VAL A 110 -14.32 -3.48 1.42
C VAL A 110 -14.33 -3.87 -0.05
N MET A 111 -13.24 -4.46 -0.55
CA MET A 111 -13.17 -4.88 -1.94
C MET A 111 -14.18 -6.01 -2.25
N LEU A 112 -14.33 -6.97 -1.34
CA LEU A 112 -15.35 -8.02 -1.45
C LEU A 112 -16.77 -7.42 -1.38
N ASP A 113 -17.06 -6.55 -0.41
CA ASP A 113 -18.36 -5.90 -0.24
C ASP A 113 -18.81 -5.13 -1.50
N LEU A 114 -17.92 -4.34 -2.07
CA LEU A 114 -18.20 -3.55 -3.27
C LEU A 114 -18.35 -4.44 -4.52
N SER A 115 -17.54 -5.50 -4.63
CA SER A 115 -17.64 -6.43 -5.76
C SER A 115 -18.99 -7.14 -5.80
N GLU A 116 -19.56 -7.46 -4.64
CA GLU A 116 -20.87 -8.13 -4.52
C GLU A 116 -21.98 -7.37 -5.25
N GLU A 117 -21.94 -6.04 -5.28
CA GLU A 117 -22.99 -5.24 -5.91
C GLU A 117 -23.02 -5.36 -7.44
N GLY A 118 -21.86 -5.58 -8.08
CA GLY A 118 -21.73 -5.64 -9.54
C GLY A 118 -21.64 -7.04 -10.12
N LEU A 119 -21.42 -8.06 -9.29
CA LEU A 119 -21.36 -9.46 -9.73
C LEU A 119 -22.75 -10.03 -9.95
N MET A 120 -22.90 -10.78 -11.04
CA MET A 120 -24.17 -11.36 -11.49
C MET A 120 -23.99 -12.78 -12.01
N ARG A 121 -25.10 -13.46 -12.26
CA ARG A 121 -25.14 -14.83 -12.77
C ARG A 121 -24.22 -15.02 -13.98
N GLY A 122 -23.34 -16.01 -13.89
CA GLY A 122 -22.40 -16.39 -14.94
C GLY A 122 -21.05 -15.69 -14.85
N ASP A 123 -20.88 -14.78 -13.88
CA ASP A 123 -19.58 -14.18 -13.59
C ASP A 123 -18.68 -15.14 -12.81
N ILE A 124 -17.37 -14.92 -12.92
CA ILE A 124 -16.33 -15.56 -12.11
C ILE A 124 -15.67 -14.47 -11.26
N ALA A 125 -15.67 -14.65 -9.95
CA ALA A 125 -14.92 -13.83 -9.01
C ALA A 125 -13.65 -14.60 -8.58
N VAL A 126 -12.48 -14.05 -8.82
CA VAL A 126 -11.21 -14.59 -8.34
C VAL A 126 -10.69 -13.68 -7.25
N PHE A 127 -10.67 -14.16 -6.01
CA PHE A 127 -10.09 -13.43 -4.89
C PHE A 127 -8.61 -13.82 -4.74
N ALA A 128 -7.73 -12.84 -4.82
CA ALA A 128 -6.28 -13.00 -4.76
C ALA A 128 -5.68 -11.93 -3.81
N PRO A 129 -5.90 -12.08 -2.49
CA PRO A 129 -5.41 -11.13 -1.49
C PRO A 129 -3.89 -11.22 -1.32
N GLU A 130 -3.30 -10.19 -0.73
CA GLU A 130 -1.97 -10.24 -0.16
C GLU A 130 -1.93 -11.29 0.97
N LEU A 131 -0.81 -12.01 1.10
CA LEU A 131 -0.64 -13.01 2.16
C LEU A 131 -0.02 -12.38 3.41
N ASP A 132 -0.74 -11.46 4.02
CA ASP A 132 -0.39 -10.82 5.29
C ASP A 132 -1.58 -10.78 6.26
N ALA A 133 -1.29 -10.56 7.54
CA ALA A 133 -2.31 -10.60 8.59
C ALA A 133 -3.37 -9.50 8.43
N GLN A 134 -3.05 -8.35 7.85
CA GLN A 134 -4.01 -7.28 7.62
C GLN A 134 -4.98 -7.63 6.50
N ALA A 135 -4.47 -8.09 5.35
CA ALA A 135 -5.30 -8.46 4.19
C ALA A 135 -6.18 -9.69 4.47
N LEU A 136 -5.72 -10.59 5.36
CA LEU A 136 -6.42 -11.81 5.78
C LEU A 136 -7.18 -11.65 7.10
N SER A 137 -7.66 -10.43 7.38
CA SER A 137 -8.49 -10.06 8.52
C SER A 137 -9.72 -9.25 8.07
N LEU A 138 -10.53 -8.78 9.03
CA LEU A 138 -11.64 -7.86 8.79
C LEU A 138 -11.20 -6.39 8.86
N TYR A 139 -9.93 -6.11 8.62
CA TYR A 139 -9.41 -4.75 8.61
C TYR A 139 -10.22 -3.85 7.65
N PHE A 140 -10.49 -2.64 8.10
CA PHE A 140 -11.16 -1.60 7.35
C PHE A 140 -10.38 -0.28 7.42
N GLY A 141 -9.85 0.15 6.30
CA GLY A 141 -9.09 1.39 6.19
C GLY A 141 -9.98 2.61 6.00
N ALA A 142 -10.54 3.14 7.09
CA ALA A 142 -11.50 4.24 7.05
C ALA A 142 -10.92 5.51 6.41
N ARG A 143 -9.63 5.81 6.62
CA ARG A 143 -8.94 6.96 5.99
C ARG A 143 -8.92 6.83 4.46
N SER A 144 -8.43 5.70 3.95
CA SER A 144 -8.41 5.44 2.50
C SER A 144 -9.80 5.39 1.89
N ALA A 145 -10.77 4.85 2.63
CA ALA A 145 -12.17 4.84 2.21
C ALA A 145 -12.73 6.27 2.09
N TRP A 146 -12.44 7.18 3.02
CA TRP A 146 -12.87 8.57 2.93
C TRP A 146 -12.21 9.31 1.77
N GLN A 147 -10.93 9.07 1.47
CA GLN A 147 -10.27 9.64 0.29
C GLN A 147 -10.94 9.17 -1.01
N ALA A 148 -11.28 7.88 -1.11
CA ALA A 148 -12.01 7.34 -2.26
C ALA A 148 -13.43 7.91 -2.38
N ILE A 149 -14.13 8.10 -1.25
CA ILE A 149 -15.47 8.72 -1.19
C ILE A 149 -15.41 10.21 -1.60
N ASP A 150 -14.38 10.94 -1.17
CA ASP A 150 -14.17 12.33 -1.58
C ASP A 150 -14.02 12.41 -3.11
N ALA A 151 -13.19 11.53 -3.69
CA ALA A 151 -12.99 11.47 -5.14
C ALA A 151 -14.24 11.00 -5.91
N TYR A 152 -15.04 10.11 -5.32
CA TYR A 152 -16.27 9.59 -5.92
C TYR A 152 -17.38 9.39 -4.87
N PRO A 153 -18.19 10.43 -4.54
CA PRO A 153 -19.18 10.41 -3.47
C PRO A 153 -20.19 9.24 -3.49
N PRO A 154 -20.61 8.68 -4.65
CA PRO A 154 -21.51 7.52 -4.65
C PRO A 154 -20.99 6.27 -3.95
N LEU A 155 -19.67 6.15 -3.69
CA LEU A 155 -19.10 5.06 -2.88
C LEU A 155 -19.61 5.09 -1.44
N TYR A 156 -20.00 6.25 -0.90
CA TYR A 156 -20.44 6.35 0.49
C TYR A 156 -21.58 5.41 0.82
N GLU A 157 -22.63 5.37 -0.01
CA GLU A 157 -23.78 4.50 0.24
C GLU A 157 -23.40 3.02 0.23
N ALA A 158 -22.54 2.62 -0.70
CA ALA A 158 -22.09 1.24 -0.85
C ALA A 158 -21.24 0.80 0.35
N ILE A 159 -20.25 1.61 0.76
CA ILE A 159 -19.35 1.30 1.88
C ILE A 159 -20.09 1.39 3.23
N ALA A 160 -20.93 2.42 3.43
CA ALA A 160 -21.62 2.66 4.70
C ALA A 160 -22.64 1.56 5.06
N LYS A 161 -23.12 0.78 4.10
CA LYS A 161 -24.02 -0.35 4.37
C LYS A 161 -23.48 -1.31 5.42
N ARG A 162 -22.17 -1.55 5.42
CA ARG A 162 -21.50 -2.52 6.30
C ARG A 162 -20.45 -1.89 7.23
N ASN A 163 -19.94 -0.71 6.88
CA ASN A 163 -18.85 -0.03 7.59
C ASN A 163 -19.23 1.40 8.05
N GLY A 164 -20.53 1.71 8.17
CA GLY A 164 -20.99 3.06 8.49
C GLY A 164 -20.59 3.57 9.88
N GLY A 165 -20.38 2.66 10.84
CA GLY A 165 -19.86 2.99 12.16
C GLY A 165 -18.42 3.49 12.11
N ASP A 166 -17.58 2.73 11.46
CA ASP A 166 -16.13 3.03 11.32
C ASP A 166 -15.92 4.31 10.49
N LEU A 167 -16.71 4.49 9.40
CA LEU A 167 -16.69 5.74 8.63
C LEU A 167 -17.07 6.96 9.50
N ALA A 168 -18.11 6.84 10.31
CA ALA A 168 -18.54 7.94 11.17
C ALA A 168 -17.50 8.27 12.24
N GLU A 169 -16.81 7.26 12.77
CA GLU A 169 -15.77 7.43 13.79
C GLU A 169 -14.51 8.12 13.21
N ALA A 170 -14.17 7.83 11.95
CA ALA A 170 -13.01 8.42 11.26
C ALA A 170 -13.30 9.78 10.59
N TYR A 171 -14.53 10.29 10.64
CA TYR A 171 -14.92 11.45 9.85
C TYR A 171 -14.19 12.74 10.21
N ASP A 172 -14.02 13.01 11.51
CA ASP A 172 -13.33 14.23 11.96
C ASP A 172 -11.83 14.20 11.60
N ALA A 173 -11.20 13.03 11.66
CA ALA A 173 -9.81 12.84 11.22
C ALA A 173 -9.69 13.07 9.70
N TYR A 174 -10.62 12.53 8.91
CA TYR A 174 -10.66 12.80 7.47
C TYR A 174 -10.79 14.29 7.16
N LEU A 175 -11.61 15.04 7.89
CA LEU A 175 -11.75 16.48 7.66
C LEU A 175 -10.46 17.26 7.96
N ALA A 176 -9.73 16.84 9.00
CA ALA A 176 -8.43 17.41 9.32
C ALA A 176 -7.41 17.12 8.21
N ASP A 177 -7.29 15.86 7.80
CA ASP A 177 -6.41 15.44 6.69
C ASP A 177 -6.72 16.19 5.39
N ARG A 178 -8.02 16.37 5.09
CA ARG A 178 -8.48 17.09 3.90
C ARG A 178 -8.11 18.58 3.93
N ALA A 179 -8.23 19.20 5.10
CA ALA A 179 -7.88 20.61 5.26
C ALA A 179 -6.37 20.81 5.07
N GLU A 180 -5.55 19.95 5.67
CA GLU A 180 -4.09 19.94 5.52
C GLU A 180 -3.69 19.74 4.05
N TYR A 181 -4.26 18.74 3.38
CA TYR A 181 -3.99 18.47 1.95
C TYR A 181 -4.31 19.67 1.05
N LEU A 182 -5.34 20.44 1.38
CA LEU A 182 -5.69 21.69 0.68
C LEU A 182 -4.74 22.84 0.99
N GLU A 183 -4.28 22.95 2.25
CA GLU A 183 -3.29 23.97 2.66
C GLU A 183 -1.96 23.74 1.94
N ASP A 184 -1.57 22.48 1.73
CA ASP A 184 -0.39 22.08 0.96
C ASP A 184 -0.57 22.23 -0.56
N GLY A 185 -1.67 22.83 -1.02
CA GLY A 185 -1.94 23.12 -2.43
C GLY A 185 -2.40 21.94 -3.25
N LYS A 186 -2.90 20.86 -2.60
CA LYS A 186 -3.37 19.63 -3.26
C LYS A 186 -2.25 19.01 -4.11
N PRO A 187 -1.19 18.51 -3.50
CA PRO A 187 -0.03 17.99 -4.21
C PRO A 187 -0.42 16.86 -5.15
N ASP A 188 0.19 16.84 -6.36
CA ASP A 188 -0.05 15.80 -7.36
C ASP A 188 0.92 14.62 -7.07
N PRO A 189 0.43 13.42 -6.76
CA PRO A 189 1.30 12.28 -6.49
C PRO A 189 2.24 12.01 -7.67
N ALA A 190 3.52 11.88 -7.37
CA ALA A 190 4.52 11.54 -8.35
C ALA A 190 4.48 10.05 -8.73
N GLY A 191 5.17 9.70 -9.81
CA GLY A 191 5.41 8.31 -10.18
C GLY A 191 4.13 7.50 -10.42
N VAL A 192 4.17 6.25 -9.99
CA VAL A 192 3.15 5.25 -10.27
C VAL A 192 1.85 5.45 -9.47
N TYR A 193 1.92 6.12 -8.31
CA TYR A 193 0.80 6.25 -7.36
C TYR A 193 -0.20 7.37 -7.69
N ASN A 194 -0.13 7.92 -8.90
CA ASN A 194 -1.10 8.89 -9.39
C ASN A 194 -2.28 8.19 -10.08
N ALA A 195 -3.51 8.63 -9.82
CA ALA A 195 -4.74 8.08 -10.42
C ALA A 195 -4.77 8.12 -11.96
N LYS A 196 -3.94 8.99 -12.60
CA LYS A 196 -3.80 9.04 -14.07
C LYS A 196 -3.13 7.82 -14.68
N ASN A 197 -2.45 7.00 -13.87
CA ASN A 197 -1.69 5.85 -14.34
C ASN A 197 -2.52 4.57 -14.51
N PHE A 198 -3.83 4.66 -14.35
CA PHE A 198 -4.74 3.55 -14.64
C PHE A 198 -5.34 3.68 -16.04
N ASN A 199 -5.47 2.54 -16.73
CA ASN A 199 -6.26 2.48 -17.96
C ASN A 199 -7.75 2.34 -17.63
N ARG A 200 -8.59 2.28 -18.68
CA ARG A 200 -10.04 2.13 -18.49
C ARG A 200 -10.46 0.77 -17.93
N GLU A 201 -9.60 -0.26 -18.00
CA GLU A 201 -9.79 -1.60 -17.44
C GLU A 201 -9.46 -1.63 -15.94
N GLY A 202 -8.76 -0.60 -15.43
CA GLY A 202 -8.29 -0.49 -14.06
C GLY A 202 -6.91 -1.11 -13.84
N ASP A 203 -6.14 -1.37 -14.89
CA ASP A 203 -4.76 -1.84 -14.79
C ASP A 203 -3.80 -0.65 -14.68
N VAL A 204 -2.75 -0.78 -13.90
CA VAL A 204 -1.68 0.21 -13.82
C VAL A 204 -0.82 0.14 -15.08
N VAL A 205 -0.78 1.23 -15.85
CA VAL A 205 -0.05 1.33 -17.14
C VAL A 205 1.22 2.19 -17.07
N TYR A 206 1.60 2.63 -15.89
CA TYR A 206 2.89 3.29 -15.67
C TYR A 206 4.04 2.34 -16.07
N SER A 207 5.07 2.84 -16.80
CA SER A 207 6.23 2.02 -17.16
C SER A 207 7.03 1.64 -15.94
N ARG A 208 7.29 0.33 -15.77
CA ARG A 208 7.97 -0.27 -14.63
C ARG A 208 8.93 -1.35 -15.16
N ASP A 209 10.00 -0.92 -15.83
CA ASP A 209 10.81 -1.83 -16.65
C ASP A 209 11.79 -2.68 -15.82
N TYR A 210 12.07 -2.28 -14.56
CA TYR A 210 13.04 -2.95 -13.70
C TYR A 210 12.57 -3.01 -12.25
N ASN A 211 13.33 -3.76 -11.45
CA ASN A 211 13.22 -3.75 -10.00
C ASN A 211 13.99 -2.54 -9.42
N THR A 212 13.30 -1.66 -8.71
CA THR A 212 13.88 -0.44 -8.11
C THR A 212 14.39 -0.67 -6.68
N MET A 213 14.10 -1.82 -6.08
CA MET A 213 14.53 -2.17 -4.73
C MET A 213 16.02 -2.51 -4.70
N ALA A 214 16.83 -1.78 -3.93
CA ALA A 214 18.29 -1.85 -3.93
C ALA A 214 18.88 -3.25 -3.62
N LEU A 215 18.14 -4.10 -2.94
CA LEU A 215 18.52 -5.48 -2.63
C LEU A 215 17.80 -6.52 -3.51
N GLY A 216 17.01 -6.06 -4.49
CA GLY A 216 16.11 -6.92 -5.26
C GLY A 216 14.81 -7.26 -4.53
N TYR A 217 14.72 -6.90 -3.26
CA TYR A 217 13.52 -7.02 -2.42
C TYR A 217 13.52 -5.92 -1.36
N ASP A 218 12.36 -5.66 -0.76
CA ASP A 218 12.22 -4.81 0.41
C ASP A 218 12.42 -5.64 1.69
N PRO A 219 13.51 -5.43 2.44
CA PRO A 219 13.77 -6.17 3.67
C PRO A 219 12.88 -5.75 4.86
N ASN A 220 12.10 -4.67 4.73
CA ASN A 220 11.18 -4.20 5.75
C ASN A 220 9.81 -4.90 5.67
N THR A 221 9.54 -5.58 4.55
CA THR A 221 8.28 -6.30 4.32
C THR A 221 8.58 -7.77 4.02
N ILE A 222 8.69 -8.59 5.06
CA ILE A 222 8.99 -10.01 4.97
C ILE A 222 7.71 -10.82 5.21
N PHE A 223 7.43 -11.78 4.33
CA PHE A 223 6.23 -12.61 4.38
C PHE A 223 6.44 -13.89 5.17
N THR A 224 5.64 -14.07 6.22
CA THR A 224 5.53 -15.33 6.94
C THR A 224 4.45 -16.18 6.28
N ILE A 225 4.83 -17.30 5.69
CA ILE A 225 3.89 -18.24 5.08
C ILE A 225 3.44 -19.25 6.14
N ALA A 226 2.36 -18.92 6.85
CA ALA A 226 1.82 -19.75 7.92
C ALA A 226 0.31 -19.51 8.09
N PRO A 227 -0.49 -20.54 8.41
CA PRO A 227 -1.94 -20.42 8.63
C PRO A 227 -2.34 -19.39 9.69
N GLU A 228 -1.47 -19.12 10.66
CA GLU A 228 -1.69 -18.24 11.79
C GLU A 228 -1.90 -16.75 11.40
N ILE A 229 -1.48 -16.36 10.20
CA ILE A 229 -1.74 -14.99 9.69
C ILE A 229 -3.21 -14.79 9.27
N VAL A 230 -4.00 -15.86 9.17
CA VAL A 230 -5.40 -15.82 8.71
C VAL A 230 -6.34 -15.78 9.90
N SER A 231 -7.13 -14.71 10.05
CA SER A 231 -8.09 -14.64 11.14
C SER A 231 -9.31 -15.55 10.92
N GLU A 232 -9.82 -16.17 11.98
CA GLU A 232 -11.04 -17.01 11.93
C GLU A 232 -12.25 -16.18 11.46
N ASP A 233 -12.35 -14.94 11.86
CA ASP A 233 -13.43 -14.04 11.45
C ASP A 233 -13.39 -13.75 9.95
N PHE A 234 -12.19 -13.63 9.37
CA PHE A 234 -12.03 -13.48 7.92
C PHE A 234 -12.52 -14.73 7.17
N ILE A 235 -12.16 -15.93 7.61
CA ILE A 235 -12.63 -17.19 7.01
C ILE A 235 -14.16 -17.26 7.06
N ALA A 236 -14.77 -16.96 8.21
CA ALA A 236 -16.22 -16.97 8.36
C ALA A 236 -16.90 -15.94 7.42
N TYR A 237 -16.32 -14.75 7.33
CA TYR A 237 -16.80 -13.68 6.46
C TYR A 237 -16.69 -14.07 4.97
N PHE A 238 -15.52 -14.55 4.54
CA PHE A 238 -15.29 -14.93 3.15
C PHE A 238 -16.15 -16.11 2.73
N ASN A 239 -16.36 -17.10 3.59
CA ASN A 239 -17.26 -18.21 3.34
C ASN A 239 -18.72 -17.74 3.19
N THR A 240 -19.14 -16.72 3.96
CA THR A 240 -20.44 -16.08 3.78
C THR A 240 -20.54 -15.35 2.43
N TYR A 241 -19.50 -14.64 2.04
CA TYR A 241 -19.41 -14.05 0.68
C TYR A 241 -19.54 -15.10 -0.42
N CYS A 242 -18.83 -16.24 -0.30
CA CYS A 242 -18.94 -17.35 -1.27
C CYS A 242 -20.37 -17.88 -1.38
N ALA A 243 -21.08 -18.04 -0.26
CA ALA A 243 -22.48 -18.49 -0.25
C ALA A 243 -23.40 -17.47 -0.95
N ASN A 244 -23.25 -16.17 -0.62
CA ASN A 244 -24.02 -15.10 -1.28
C ASN A 244 -23.78 -15.07 -2.79
N MET A 245 -22.53 -15.27 -3.22
CA MET A 245 -22.18 -15.30 -4.64
C MET A 245 -22.78 -16.54 -5.33
N ALA A 246 -22.74 -17.70 -4.69
CA ALA A 246 -23.37 -18.93 -5.21
C ALA A 246 -24.89 -18.74 -5.40
N ASP A 247 -25.58 -18.09 -4.46
CA ASP A 247 -27.02 -17.79 -4.57
C ASP A 247 -27.32 -16.84 -5.76
N LYS A 248 -26.40 -15.94 -6.10
CA LYS A 248 -26.47 -15.10 -7.29
C LYS A 248 -26.12 -15.85 -8.59
N GLY A 249 -25.55 -17.06 -8.49
CA GLY A 249 -25.05 -17.84 -9.62
C GLY A 249 -23.70 -17.33 -10.15
N VAL A 250 -22.88 -16.76 -9.27
CA VAL A 250 -21.48 -16.38 -9.49
C VAL A 250 -20.58 -17.51 -9.01
N THR A 251 -19.56 -17.85 -9.78
CA THR A 251 -18.51 -18.79 -9.34
C THR A 251 -17.41 -18.02 -8.63
N VAL A 252 -17.04 -18.45 -7.42
CA VAL A 252 -15.93 -17.86 -6.65
C VAL A 252 -14.74 -18.81 -6.64
N TYR A 253 -13.58 -18.27 -6.91
CA TYR A 253 -12.28 -18.93 -6.78
C TYR A 253 -11.36 -18.15 -5.85
N PHE A 254 -10.46 -18.86 -5.21
CA PHE A 254 -9.32 -18.29 -4.50
C PHE A 254 -8.03 -18.56 -5.29
N SER A 255 -7.19 -17.54 -5.43
CA SER A 255 -5.85 -17.62 -6.01
C SER A 255 -4.87 -16.89 -5.10
N PHE A 256 -3.57 -17.05 -5.35
CA PHE A 256 -2.53 -16.36 -4.59
C PHE A 256 -2.11 -15.07 -5.29
N CYS A 257 -1.62 -14.12 -4.51
CA CYS A 257 -0.92 -12.94 -5.03
C CYS A 257 0.52 -13.32 -5.41
N PRO A 258 1.17 -12.58 -6.33
CA PRO A 258 2.62 -12.72 -6.55
C PRO A 258 3.38 -12.24 -5.33
N ILE A 259 4.39 -13.01 -4.91
CA ILE A 259 5.30 -12.67 -3.81
C ILE A 259 6.73 -12.82 -4.31
N ASN A 260 7.57 -11.83 -4.01
CA ASN A 260 9.00 -11.90 -4.27
C ASN A 260 9.63 -13.01 -3.43
N SER A 261 10.20 -14.02 -4.10
CA SER A 261 10.77 -15.19 -3.43
C SER A 261 11.93 -14.89 -2.47
N LEU A 262 12.57 -13.70 -2.59
CA LEU A 262 13.59 -13.23 -1.65
C LEU A 262 12.99 -12.65 -0.35
N ALA A 263 11.72 -12.32 -0.35
CA ALA A 263 11.04 -11.69 0.79
C ALA A 263 10.31 -12.70 1.70
N LEU A 264 10.68 -13.95 1.66
CA LEU A 264 10.12 -14.97 2.54
C LEU A 264 10.88 -15.03 3.86
N ALA A 265 10.15 -15.21 4.96
CA ALA A 265 10.72 -15.37 6.29
C ALA A 265 11.68 -16.57 6.32
N GLU A 266 12.73 -16.45 7.15
CA GLU A 266 13.68 -17.54 7.37
C GLU A 266 12.94 -18.81 7.84
N GLY A 267 13.25 -19.94 7.21
CA GLY A 267 12.61 -21.22 7.48
C GLY A 267 11.35 -21.50 6.66
N THR A 268 10.94 -20.61 5.76
CA THR A 268 9.88 -20.92 4.79
C THR A 268 10.39 -21.99 3.82
N ASP A 269 9.82 -23.17 3.90
CA ASP A 269 10.16 -24.32 3.07
C ASP A 269 8.92 -24.90 2.35
N ALA A 270 9.10 -25.94 1.58
CA ALA A 270 8.00 -26.59 0.85
C ALA A 270 6.91 -27.16 1.80
N GLU A 271 7.23 -27.48 3.06
CA GLU A 271 6.24 -27.94 4.04
C GLU A 271 5.37 -26.79 4.52
N ALA A 272 5.95 -25.61 4.80
CA ALA A 272 5.22 -24.39 5.15
C ALA A 272 4.29 -23.93 4.00
N ILE A 273 4.79 -23.95 2.76
CA ILE A 273 3.99 -23.62 1.56
C ILE A 273 2.81 -24.58 1.43
N ALA A 274 3.06 -25.89 1.53
CA ALA A 274 2.01 -26.90 1.44
C ALA A 274 1.00 -26.80 2.60
N ALA A 275 1.44 -26.45 3.81
CA ALA A 275 0.56 -26.26 4.97
C ALA A 275 -0.40 -25.08 4.73
N MET A 276 0.10 -23.95 4.23
CA MET A 276 -0.74 -22.78 3.88
C MET A 276 -1.75 -23.09 2.78
N GLU A 277 -1.31 -23.77 1.71
CA GLU A 277 -2.25 -24.20 0.65
C GLU A 277 -3.34 -25.13 1.17
N ASN A 278 -2.97 -26.13 1.98
CA ASN A 278 -3.91 -27.07 2.54
C ASN A 278 -4.89 -26.38 3.49
N PHE A 279 -4.40 -25.44 4.30
CA PHE A 279 -5.25 -24.63 5.17
C PHE A 279 -6.36 -23.93 4.39
N PHE A 280 -6.05 -23.24 3.29
CA PHE A 280 -7.07 -22.61 2.46
C PHE A 280 -8.00 -23.63 1.79
N LYS A 281 -7.48 -24.75 1.27
CA LYS A 281 -8.27 -25.79 0.64
C LYS A 281 -9.28 -26.45 1.60
N GLU A 282 -8.95 -26.52 2.88
CA GLU A 282 -9.78 -27.13 3.93
C GLU A 282 -10.78 -26.17 4.56
N ASN A 283 -10.47 -24.87 4.61
CA ASN A 283 -11.27 -23.89 5.36
C ASN A 283 -12.11 -22.96 4.48
N LEU A 284 -11.80 -22.81 3.18
CA LEU A 284 -12.59 -21.96 2.29
C LEU A 284 -13.74 -22.71 1.61
N ALA A 285 -14.90 -22.06 1.52
CA ALA A 285 -16.08 -22.58 0.84
C ALA A 285 -15.99 -22.52 -0.70
N CYS A 286 -14.92 -21.94 -1.25
CA CYS A 286 -14.64 -21.92 -2.68
C CYS A 286 -13.43 -22.79 -3.03
N ARG A 287 -13.23 -23.03 -4.33
CA ARG A 287 -12.06 -23.77 -4.81
C ARG A 287 -10.83 -22.87 -4.83
N VAL A 288 -9.72 -23.34 -4.23
CA VAL A 288 -8.37 -22.80 -4.44
C VAL A 288 -7.88 -23.34 -5.78
N ILE A 289 -7.62 -22.46 -6.75
CA ILE A 289 -7.35 -22.87 -8.15
C ILE A 289 -5.86 -22.82 -8.50
N SER A 290 -5.04 -22.23 -7.65
CA SER A 290 -3.60 -22.00 -7.87
C SER A 290 -2.76 -22.77 -6.87
N SER A 291 -1.49 -23.04 -7.21
CA SER A 291 -0.46 -23.42 -6.24
C SER A 291 0.27 -22.16 -5.78
N LEU A 292 0.52 -22.03 -4.48
CA LEU A 292 1.27 -20.90 -3.93
C LEU A 292 2.69 -20.84 -4.51
N ASP A 293 3.34 -21.99 -4.69
CA ASP A 293 4.70 -22.09 -5.24
C ASP A 293 4.83 -21.45 -6.63
N ASP A 294 3.78 -21.54 -7.47
CA ASP A 294 3.74 -20.90 -8.79
C ASP A 294 3.66 -19.36 -8.73
N TYR A 295 3.34 -18.79 -7.57
CA TYR A 295 3.24 -17.33 -7.33
C TYR A 295 4.37 -16.77 -6.47
N LEU A 296 5.31 -17.61 -6.03
CA LEU A 296 6.60 -17.21 -5.48
C LEU A 296 7.55 -16.92 -6.66
N MET A 297 7.57 -15.66 -7.08
CA MET A 297 8.21 -15.28 -8.34
C MET A 297 9.64 -14.78 -8.13
N ASP A 298 10.46 -14.86 -9.19
CA ASP A 298 11.81 -14.31 -9.21
C ASP A 298 11.78 -12.79 -8.97
N TRP A 299 12.71 -12.28 -8.18
CA TRP A 299 12.85 -10.87 -7.81
C TRP A 299 12.89 -9.92 -9.02
N GLY A 300 13.41 -10.36 -10.16
CA GLY A 300 13.47 -9.58 -11.39
C GLY A 300 12.09 -9.30 -12.01
N TYR A 301 11.01 -9.88 -11.52
CA TYR A 301 9.63 -9.58 -11.93
C TYR A 301 8.96 -8.50 -11.08
N PHE A 302 9.64 -7.99 -10.03
CA PHE A 302 9.05 -6.98 -9.13
C PHE A 302 9.54 -5.59 -9.47
N TYR A 303 8.82 -4.57 -8.98
CA TYR A 303 9.08 -3.16 -9.23
C TYR A 303 9.62 -2.46 -7.97
N ASP A 304 8.76 -1.97 -7.11
CA ASP A 304 9.05 -1.10 -5.96
C ASP A 304 8.71 -1.74 -4.61
N THR A 305 8.00 -2.85 -4.62
CA THR A 305 7.64 -3.64 -3.43
C THR A 305 7.77 -5.13 -3.71
N ASN A 306 7.71 -5.95 -2.65
CA ASN A 306 7.73 -7.41 -2.77
C ASN A 306 6.43 -8.02 -3.36
N LEU A 307 5.45 -7.18 -3.74
CA LEU A 307 4.14 -7.58 -4.27
C LEU A 307 3.81 -6.94 -5.62
N HIS A 308 4.44 -5.82 -5.97
CA HIS A 308 4.14 -5.08 -7.19
C HIS A 308 4.98 -5.58 -8.36
N LEU A 309 4.32 -6.15 -9.36
CA LEU A 309 5.01 -6.64 -10.54
C LEU A 309 5.43 -5.50 -11.48
N ASN A 310 6.61 -5.63 -12.07
CA ASN A 310 7.08 -4.79 -13.16
C ASN A 310 6.48 -5.22 -14.51
N SER A 311 6.85 -4.51 -15.59
CA SER A 311 6.32 -4.74 -16.94
C SER A 311 6.59 -6.17 -17.46
N SER A 312 7.63 -6.85 -16.97
CA SER A 312 7.94 -8.24 -17.33
C SER A 312 7.14 -9.26 -16.50
N GLY A 313 6.88 -8.97 -15.22
CA GLY A 313 6.16 -9.87 -14.32
C GLY A 313 4.66 -9.95 -14.60
N VAL A 314 4.05 -8.82 -15.01
CA VAL A 314 2.60 -8.74 -15.27
C VAL A 314 2.09 -9.80 -16.25
N PRO A 315 2.66 -9.98 -17.47
CA PRO A 315 2.19 -11.01 -18.39
C PRO A 315 2.43 -12.42 -17.88
N VAL A 316 3.49 -12.67 -17.11
CA VAL A 316 3.78 -14.00 -16.53
C VAL A 316 2.69 -14.39 -15.54
N ARG A 317 2.39 -13.52 -14.57
CA ARG A 317 1.32 -13.73 -13.60
C ARG A 317 -0.06 -13.83 -14.26
N THR A 318 -0.33 -12.98 -15.26
CA THR A 318 -1.63 -12.97 -15.95
C THR A 318 -1.85 -14.26 -16.73
N ALA A 319 -0.84 -14.76 -17.45
CA ALA A 319 -0.93 -16.02 -18.19
C ALA A 319 -1.15 -17.20 -17.25
N LYS A 320 -0.43 -17.26 -16.13
CA LYS A 320 -0.60 -18.29 -15.11
C LYS A 320 -2.02 -18.27 -14.53
N LEU A 321 -2.54 -17.10 -14.17
CA LEU A 321 -3.90 -16.96 -13.66
C LEU A 321 -4.95 -17.40 -14.70
N ALA A 322 -4.73 -17.07 -15.98
CA ALA A 322 -5.62 -17.52 -17.06
C ALA A 322 -5.64 -19.06 -17.16
N GLU A 323 -4.49 -19.71 -17.07
CA GLU A 323 -4.38 -21.18 -17.07
C GLU A 323 -5.10 -21.79 -15.87
N ASP A 324 -4.91 -21.24 -14.68
CA ASP A 324 -5.56 -21.71 -13.44
C ASP A 324 -7.09 -21.60 -13.53
N ILE A 325 -7.61 -20.45 -13.97
CA ILE A 325 -9.06 -20.24 -14.18
C ILE A 325 -9.61 -21.23 -15.21
N MET A 326 -8.96 -21.34 -16.36
CA MET A 326 -9.44 -22.19 -17.44
C MET A 326 -9.38 -23.68 -17.06
N ALA A 327 -8.36 -24.10 -16.32
CA ALA A 327 -8.28 -25.46 -15.78
C ALA A 327 -9.39 -25.72 -14.74
N ALA A 328 -9.71 -24.74 -13.90
CA ALA A 328 -10.82 -24.83 -12.95
C ALA A 328 -12.19 -24.98 -13.64
N GLU A 329 -12.37 -24.32 -14.79
CA GLU A 329 -13.55 -24.42 -15.65
C GLU A 329 -13.57 -25.67 -16.54
N GLY A 330 -12.58 -26.55 -16.46
CA GLY A 330 -12.43 -27.70 -17.34
C GLY A 330 -12.14 -27.35 -18.81
N ARG A 331 -11.60 -26.19 -19.05
CA ARG A 331 -11.26 -25.61 -20.35
C ARG A 331 -9.73 -25.46 -20.49
N LYS A 332 -9.28 -25.11 -21.67
CA LYS A 332 -7.88 -24.76 -21.94
C LYS A 332 -7.80 -23.33 -22.44
N VAL A 333 -6.70 -22.65 -22.16
CA VAL A 333 -6.38 -21.35 -22.77
C VAL A 333 -6.30 -21.51 -24.29
N THR A 334 -6.78 -20.51 -24.99
CA THR A 334 -6.84 -20.50 -26.47
C THR A 334 -5.66 -19.80 -27.11
N LEU A 335 -4.92 -19.03 -26.33
CA LEU A 335 -3.78 -18.22 -26.76
C LEU A 335 -2.52 -18.67 -26.03
N SER A 336 -1.45 -19.00 -26.78
CA SER A 336 -0.10 -19.16 -26.25
C SER A 336 0.64 -17.83 -26.35
N VAL A 337 1.26 -17.42 -25.28
CA VAL A 337 1.99 -16.16 -25.16
C VAL A 337 3.46 -16.47 -24.88
N GLU A 338 4.36 -15.78 -25.56
CA GLU A 338 5.77 -15.79 -25.17
C GLU A 338 5.93 -14.94 -23.90
N LEU A 339 6.40 -15.55 -22.83
CA LEU A 339 6.55 -14.91 -21.53
C LEU A 339 7.92 -14.24 -21.44
N PRO A 340 8.00 -12.99 -20.96
CA PRO A 340 9.27 -12.32 -20.73
C PRO A 340 10.12 -13.03 -19.68
N ALA A 341 11.44 -12.94 -19.85
CA ALA A 341 12.36 -13.27 -18.78
C ALA A 341 12.31 -12.20 -17.66
N PRO A 342 12.76 -12.54 -16.43
CA PRO A 342 12.90 -11.55 -15.37
C PRO A 342 13.75 -10.37 -15.85
N SER A 343 13.35 -9.15 -15.51
CA SER A 343 14.14 -7.95 -15.76
C SER A 343 15.35 -7.97 -14.84
N GLY A 344 16.48 -7.45 -15.32
CA GLY A 344 17.63 -7.23 -14.46
C GLY A 344 17.42 -6.05 -13.52
N PHE A 345 18.41 -5.82 -12.69
CA PHE A 345 18.63 -4.59 -11.95
C PHE A 345 18.98 -3.47 -12.94
N GLU A 346 18.34 -2.32 -12.85
CA GLU A 346 19.02 -1.12 -13.32
C GLU A 346 20.03 -0.71 -12.25
N GLY A 347 21.19 -1.34 -12.32
CA GLY A 347 22.30 -1.06 -11.41
C GLY A 347 22.85 0.34 -11.61
N SER A 348 22.16 1.34 -11.14
CA SER A 348 22.83 2.54 -10.72
C SER A 348 23.17 2.35 -9.24
N THR A 349 24.35 1.78 -8.98
CA THR A 349 25.01 2.11 -7.71
C THR A 349 24.98 3.64 -7.65
N PRO A 350 24.30 4.27 -6.69
CA PRO A 350 24.32 5.72 -6.60
C PRO A 350 25.77 6.15 -6.64
N VAL A 351 26.12 7.12 -7.48
CA VAL A 351 27.42 7.79 -7.39
C VAL A 351 27.35 8.57 -6.09
N VAL A 352 27.77 7.92 -5.05
CA VAL A 352 27.79 8.48 -3.71
C VAL A 352 29.01 9.37 -3.66
N ASP A 353 28.80 10.62 -3.31
CA ASP A 353 29.89 11.45 -2.79
C ASP A 353 30.47 10.67 -1.60
N GLN A 354 31.71 10.22 -1.70
CA GLN A 354 32.30 9.31 -0.70
C GLN A 354 32.61 10.08 0.58
N ASN A 355 31.54 10.51 1.27
CA ASN A 355 31.68 11.10 2.60
C ASN A 355 31.87 9.99 3.64
N GLU A 356 33.10 9.80 4.07
CA GLU A 356 33.45 8.85 5.15
C GLU A 356 33.64 9.55 6.52
N LYS A 357 33.35 10.86 6.62
CA LYS A 357 33.35 11.53 7.90
C LYS A 357 32.37 10.84 8.85
N TYR A 358 32.81 10.46 10.01
CA TYR A 358 32.11 9.68 11.02
C TYR A 358 31.91 8.17 10.69
N ALA A 359 32.43 7.63 9.58
CA ALA A 359 32.26 6.20 9.27
C ALA A 359 32.73 5.29 10.41
N ASP A 360 33.82 5.64 11.08
CA ASP A 360 34.34 4.89 12.23
C ASP A 360 33.56 5.06 13.55
N CYS A 361 32.50 5.88 13.54
CA CYS A 361 31.55 6.01 14.66
C CYS A 361 30.51 4.89 14.68
N PHE A 362 30.39 4.12 13.60
CA PHE A 362 29.31 3.14 13.44
C PHE A 362 29.83 1.70 13.29
N LEU A 363 28.96 0.76 13.62
CA LEU A 363 29.10 -0.67 13.36
C LEU A 363 28.28 -1.03 12.12
N TYR A 364 28.83 -1.92 11.30
CA TYR A 364 28.22 -2.25 10.01
C TYR A 364 27.98 -3.75 9.84
N ARG A 365 26.92 -4.08 9.09
CA ARG A 365 26.68 -5.37 8.48
C ARG A 365 26.74 -5.21 6.96
N THR A 366 27.39 -6.15 6.25
CA THR A 366 27.42 -6.15 4.79
C THR A 366 26.11 -6.74 4.25
N GLU A 367 25.51 -6.06 3.30
CA GLU A 367 24.37 -6.53 2.53
C GLU A 367 24.82 -7.00 1.15
N TYR A 368 24.15 -8.04 0.63
CA TYR A 368 24.50 -8.67 -0.63
C TYR A 368 23.32 -8.64 -1.60
N LEU A 369 23.61 -8.47 -2.88
CA LEU A 369 22.67 -8.72 -3.96
C LEU A 369 22.37 -10.21 -4.10
N PRO A 370 21.29 -10.60 -4.76
CA PRO A 370 21.00 -12.00 -5.09
C PRO A 370 22.12 -12.68 -5.88
N SER A 371 22.93 -11.90 -6.63
CA SER A 371 24.12 -12.38 -7.34
C SER A 371 25.27 -12.77 -6.42
N GLY A 372 25.23 -12.40 -5.13
CA GLY A 372 26.30 -12.55 -4.17
C GLY A 372 27.30 -11.39 -4.16
N GLU A 373 27.11 -10.36 -4.98
CA GLU A 373 27.91 -9.15 -4.96
C GLU A 373 27.52 -8.27 -3.77
N VAL A 374 28.46 -7.46 -3.26
CA VAL A 374 28.18 -6.52 -2.17
C VAL A 374 27.25 -5.42 -2.68
N ALA A 375 26.08 -5.31 -2.08
CA ALA A 375 25.12 -4.23 -2.35
C ALA A 375 25.46 -2.96 -1.58
N GLY A 376 25.92 -3.09 -0.33
CA GLY A 376 26.24 -1.98 0.55
C GLY A 376 26.36 -2.39 2.01
N LEU A 377 26.23 -1.42 2.90
CA LEU A 377 26.31 -1.59 4.35
C LEU A 377 25.03 -1.16 5.05
N THR A 378 24.64 -1.90 6.08
CA THR A 378 23.64 -1.48 7.08
C THR A 378 24.35 -0.99 8.32
N ILE A 379 24.01 0.21 8.82
CA ILE A 379 24.42 0.63 10.17
C ILE A 379 23.60 -0.18 11.18
N ILE A 380 24.29 -0.86 12.10
CA ILE A 380 23.67 -1.73 13.12
C ILE A 380 23.95 -1.27 14.56
N GLY A 381 24.60 -0.12 14.74
CA GLY A 381 24.90 0.43 16.04
C GLY A 381 26.06 1.39 16.02
N THR A 382 26.46 1.90 17.20
CA THR A 382 27.55 2.85 17.38
C THR A 382 28.77 2.21 18.06
N THR A 383 29.97 2.62 17.60
CA THR A 383 31.24 2.25 18.25
C THR A 383 31.49 3.07 19.52
N ASP A 384 32.53 2.73 20.28
CA ASP A 384 32.97 3.56 21.41
C ASP A 384 33.37 4.99 20.98
N LYS A 385 33.88 5.16 19.76
CA LYS A 385 34.13 6.46 19.15
C LYS A 385 32.85 7.23 18.89
N GLY A 386 31.82 6.58 18.37
CA GLY A 386 30.48 7.16 18.21
C GLY A 386 29.89 7.62 19.53
N LYS A 387 29.95 6.78 20.56
CA LYS A 387 29.50 7.12 21.92
C LYS A 387 30.28 8.29 22.56
N ALA A 388 31.52 8.47 22.15
CA ALA A 388 32.36 9.59 22.59
C ALA A 388 32.20 10.84 21.72
N CYS A 389 31.46 10.80 20.63
CA CYS A 389 31.23 11.91 19.73
C CYS A 389 30.54 13.08 20.48
N ARG A 390 30.99 14.31 20.21
CA ARG A 390 30.46 15.54 20.84
C ARG A 390 29.73 16.44 19.85
N ASP A 391 29.79 16.13 18.58
CA ASP A 391 29.12 16.89 17.54
C ASP A 391 27.59 16.72 17.66
N ASP A 392 26.88 17.80 17.48
CA ASP A 392 25.41 17.82 17.57
C ASP A 392 24.73 17.96 16.19
N ASP A 393 25.49 18.20 15.13
CA ASP A 393 25.07 18.20 13.73
C ASP A 393 25.95 17.19 12.96
N ILE A 394 25.35 16.10 12.50
CA ILE A 394 26.04 15.02 11.81
C ILE A 394 25.39 14.78 10.45
N THR A 395 26.18 14.90 9.37
CA THR A 395 25.85 14.28 8.10
C THR A 395 26.25 12.81 8.18
N LEU A 396 25.29 11.91 8.02
CA LEU A 396 25.57 10.47 8.03
C LEU A 396 26.58 10.13 6.95
N PRO A 397 27.63 9.32 7.23
CA PRO A 397 28.56 8.92 6.20
C PRO A 397 27.83 8.17 5.08
N SER A 398 28.20 8.47 3.83
CA SER A 398 27.62 7.82 2.67
C SER A 398 28.34 6.53 2.28
N ALA A 399 29.55 6.33 2.80
CA ALA A 399 30.37 5.14 2.57
C ALA A 399 31.25 4.82 3.80
N CYS A 400 31.73 3.59 3.87
CA CYS A 400 32.81 3.14 4.74
C CYS A 400 33.74 2.22 3.95
N ASP A 401 35.04 2.56 3.94
CA ASP A 401 36.06 1.85 3.14
C ASP A 401 35.66 1.72 1.64
N GLY A 402 35.03 2.76 1.10
CA GLY A 402 34.54 2.80 -0.30
C GLY A 402 33.26 1.98 -0.57
N VAL A 403 32.69 1.33 0.43
CA VAL A 403 31.40 0.59 0.29
C VAL A 403 30.24 1.51 0.71
N PRO A 404 29.21 1.67 -0.13
CA PRO A 404 28.10 2.58 0.17
C PRO A 404 27.29 2.11 1.40
N ILE A 405 26.85 3.05 2.22
CA ILE A 405 25.93 2.81 3.34
C ILE A 405 24.52 3.00 2.80
N ILE A 406 23.71 1.94 2.81
CA ILE A 406 22.40 1.90 2.17
C ILE A 406 21.22 1.72 3.14
N ARG A 407 21.50 1.40 4.42
CA ARG A 407 20.44 1.10 5.39
C ARG A 407 20.78 1.59 6.79
N ILE A 408 19.77 2.10 7.50
CA ILE A 408 19.81 2.41 8.92
C ILE A 408 18.98 1.36 9.65
N GLY A 409 19.63 0.48 10.40
CA GLY A 409 18.99 -0.59 11.15
C GLY A 409 18.31 -0.10 12.43
N GLU A 410 17.56 -1.00 13.08
CA GLU A 410 16.91 -0.75 14.37
C GLU A 410 17.91 -0.30 15.44
N GLY A 411 17.66 0.84 16.09
CA GLY A 411 18.53 1.40 17.13
C GLY A 411 19.95 1.75 16.65
N ALA A 412 20.15 1.84 15.33
CA ALA A 412 21.48 2.01 14.73
C ALA A 412 22.23 3.26 15.21
N LEU A 413 21.51 4.29 15.60
CA LEU A 413 22.06 5.59 16.05
C LEU A 413 22.08 5.73 17.58
N GLU A 414 21.66 4.69 18.30
CA GLU A 414 21.69 4.68 19.77
C GLU A 414 23.11 4.91 20.28
N GLY A 415 23.23 5.81 21.26
CA GLY A 415 24.53 6.13 21.89
C GLY A 415 25.27 7.31 21.26
N LEU A 416 24.64 8.09 20.38
CA LEU A 416 25.10 9.41 19.97
C LEU A 416 24.52 10.47 20.92
N PRO A 417 25.20 10.83 22.03
CA PRO A 417 24.57 11.51 23.16
C PRO A 417 24.22 12.97 22.90
N ASN A 418 24.86 13.59 21.93
CA ASN A 418 24.70 15.02 21.64
C ASN A 418 23.97 15.30 20.32
N LEU A 419 23.66 14.27 19.53
CA LEU A 419 23.04 14.42 18.22
C LEU A 419 21.71 15.16 18.33
N LYS A 420 21.58 16.31 17.63
CA LYS A 420 20.36 17.11 17.51
C LYS A 420 19.89 17.22 16.08
N PHE A 421 20.84 17.28 15.14
CA PHE A 421 20.57 17.47 13.72
C PHE A 421 21.24 16.34 12.94
N LEU A 422 20.46 15.58 12.19
CA LEU A 422 20.94 14.48 11.36
C LEU A 422 20.64 14.79 9.89
N ARG A 423 21.65 14.67 9.04
CA ARG A 423 21.49 14.84 7.59
C ARG A 423 21.70 13.50 6.89
N LEU A 424 20.73 13.10 6.08
CA LEU A 424 20.74 11.87 5.28
C LEU A 424 20.92 12.23 3.81
N GLU A 425 21.75 11.45 3.13
CA GLU A 425 22.01 11.60 1.69
C GLU A 425 21.31 10.49 0.90
N ALA A 426 21.17 10.67 -0.39
CA ALA A 426 20.38 9.78 -1.30
C ALA A 426 20.92 8.35 -1.44
N ASN A 427 22.02 7.99 -0.78
CA ASN A 427 22.52 6.62 -0.69
C ASN A 427 21.70 5.75 0.28
N ILE A 428 20.99 6.34 1.25
CA ILE A 428 20.14 5.60 2.18
C ILE A 428 18.90 5.12 1.42
N ARG A 429 18.73 3.80 1.37
CA ARG A 429 17.65 3.11 0.66
C ARG A 429 16.59 2.53 1.59
N TYR A 430 16.97 2.26 2.85
CA TYR A 430 16.08 1.65 3.83
C TYR A 430 16.29 2.24 5.21
N MET A 431 15.20 2.43 5.95
CA MET A 431 15.22 2.69 7.40
C MET A 431 14.27 1.74 8.11
N ASP A 432 14.79 1.06 9.14
CA ASP A 432 14.06 0.05 9.90
C ASP A 432 13.25 0.68 11.02
N ASP A 433 12.37 -0.12 11.62
CA ASP A 433 11.68 0.23 12.86
C ASP A 433 12.66 0.73 13.91
N GLY A 434 12.26 1.81 14.60
CA GLY A 434 13.07 2.34 15.69
C GLY A 434 14.48 2.76 15.28
N ALA A 435 14.72 3.14 14.00
CA ALA A 435 16.03 3.62 13.54
C ALA A 435 16.57 4.78 14.39
N PHE A 436 15.68 5.61 14.96
CA PHE A 436 16.00 6.75 15.82
C PHE A 436 15.90 6.46 17.31
N ARG A 437 15.66 5.20 17.70
CA ARG A 437 15.59 4.79 19.11
C ARG A 437 16.85 5.17 19.86
N GLY A 438 16.70 5.66 21.10
CA GLY A 438 17.82 6.05 21.96
C GLY A 438 18.50 7.38 21.62
N CYS A 439 18.06 8.09 20.58
CA CYS A 439 18.58 9.41 20.18
C CYS A 439 17.93 10.55 20.98
N ALA A 440 18.01 10.55 22.31
CA ALA A 440 17.20 11.40 23.21
C ALA A 440 17.23 12.90 22.91
N ASN A 441 18.30 13.41 22.25
CA ASN A 441 18.47 14.81 21.93
C ASN A 441 18.17 15.17 20.47
N LEU A 442 17.88 14.18 19.60
CA LEU A 442 17.58 14.41 18.18
C LEU A 442 16.29 15.23 18.04
N ARG A 443 16.35 16.27 17.21
CA ARG A 443 15.24 17.20 16.94
C ARG A 443 14.86 17.25 15.48
N GLU A 444 15.84 17.20 14.60
CA GLU A 444 15.63 17.42 13.18
C GLU A 444 16.40 16.39 12.35
N VAL A 445 15.70 15.78 11.40
CA VAL A 445 16.27 14.86 10.42
C VAL A 445 16.05 15.46 9.04
N TYR A 446 17.13 15.78 8.35
CA TYR A 446 17.10 16.36 7.01
C TYR A 446 17.26 15.28 5.95
N LEU A 447 16.26 15.15 5.08
CA LEU A 447 16.22 14.21 3.96
C LEU A 447 16.62 14.97 2.69
N ASN A 448 17.83 14.75 2.17
CA ASN A 448 18.33 15.44 0.99
C ASN A 448 17.98 14.69 -0.32
N PHE A 449 16.81 14.04 -0.36
CA PHE A 449 16.34 13.22 -1.49
C PHE A 449 14.81 13.18 -1.51
N GLY A 450 14.23 12.70 -2.61
CA GLY A 450 12.79 12.42 -2.72
C GLY A 450 12.42 11.05 -2.09
N PRO A 451 11.14 10.82 -1.77
CA PRO A 451 10.68 9.61 -1.05
C PRO A 451 10.99 8.32 -1.80
N GLU A 452 11.05 8.35 -3.12
CA GLU A 452 11.37 7.21 -3.98
C GLU A 452 12.78 6.62 -3.75
N HIS A 453 13.66 7.37 -3.06
CA HIS A 453 15.02 6.93 -2.79
C HIS A 453 15.16 6.07 -1.53
N CYS A 454 14.22 6.18 -0.60
CA CYS A 454 14.33 5.49 0.68
C CYS A 454 12.98 4.93 1.14
N VAL A 455 12.88 3.63 1.22
CA VAL A 455 11.73 2.92 1.79
C VAL A 455 11.86 2.89 3.32
N VAL A 456 10.79 3.22 4.00
CA VAL A 456 10.72 3.16 5.48
C VAL A 456 9.68 2.16 5.91
N THR A 457 9.89 1.53 7.07
CA THR A 457 8.91 0.60 7.64
C THR A 457 7.59 1.31 7.88
N THR A 458 6.49 0.73 7.43
CA THR A 458 5.15 1.25 7.66
C THR A 458 4.59 0.77 9.01
N PRO A 459 3.75 1.58 9.69
CA PRO A 459 3.03 1.13 10.87
C PRO A 459 2.11 -0.06 10.53
N ASP A 460 2.05 -1.03 11.45
CA ASP A 460 1.15 -2.18 11.37
C ASP A 460 0.44 -2.44 12.71
N GLN A 461 -0.28 -3.57 12.84
CA GLN A 461 -1.00 -3.92 14.06
C GLN A 461 -0.08 -4.25 15.22
N ASP A 462 1.08 -4.84 14.95
CA ASP A 462 2.05 -5.25 15.97
C ASP A 462 2.98 -4.09 16.34
N ASN A 463 3.26 -3.21 15.37
CA ASN A 463 4.06 -2.00 15.57
C ASN A 463 3.37 -0.75 14.99
N PRO A 464 2.42 -0.13 15.74
CA PRO A 464 1.65 1.02 15.25
C PRO A 464 2.48 2.30 15.10
N THR A 465 3.74 2.30 15.50
CA THR A 465 4.67 3.45 15.41
C THR A 465 5.73 3.29 14.33
N GLY A 466 6.01 2.07 13.86
CA GLY A 466 6.95 1.77 12.78
C GLY A 466 8.30 2.48 12.95
N LEU A 467 8.71 3.23 11.94
CA LEU A 467 9.94 4.04 11.95
C LEU A 467 10.09 4.91 13.21
N MET A 468 8.97 5.41 13.76
CA MET A 468 8.95 6.30 14.92
C MET A 468 8.96 5.57 16.26
N THR A 469 9.15 4.25 16.28
CA THR A 469 9.24 3.45 17.51
C THR A 469 10.37 3.98 18.40
N ASP A 470 10.01 4.37 19.63
CA ASP A 470 10.94 4.96 20.62
C ASP A 470 11.77 6.15 20.08
N ALA A 471 11.31 6.83 19.03
CA ALA A 471 11.91 8.06 18.55
C ALA A 471 11.69 9.20 19.58
N PRO A 472 12.59 10.21 19.65
CA PRO A 472 12.45 11.33 20.57
C PRO A 472 11.16 12.12 20.33
N GLU A 473 10.48 12.51 21.41
CA GLU A 473 9.30 13.36 21.33
C GLU A 473 9.64 14.72 20.67
N GLY A 474 8.83 15.11 19.69
CA GLY A 474 8.97 16.37 18.96
C GLY A 474 10.10 16.36 17.91
N MET A 475 10.64 15.19 17.54
CA MET A 475 11.52 15.07 16.38
C MET A 475 10.72 15.32 15.09
N LEU A 476 11.32 16.09 14.17
CA LEU A 476 10.72 16.43 12.88
C LEU A 476 11.64 16.03 11.71
N PHE A 477 11.02 15.69 10.59
CA PHE A 477 11.67 15.53 9.29
C PHE A 477 11.61 16.83 8.50
N PHE A 478 12.67 17.13 7.74
CA PHE A 478 12.73 18.23 6.79
C PHE A 478 13.20 17.70 5.44
N CYS A 479 12.50 18.05 4.37
CA CYS A 479 12.87 17.71 3.00
C CYS A 479 12.91 18.99 2.13
N PRO A 480 13.53 18.96 0.94
CA PRO A 480 13.40 20.03 -0.03
C PRO A 480 11.92 20.28 -0.39
N GLU A 481 11.55 21.56 -0.51
CA GLU A 481 10.17 21.99 -0.74
C GLU A 481 9.52 21.32 -1.97
N GLU A 482 10.33 21.07 -3.02
CA GLU A 482 9.87 20.39 -4.23
C GLU A 482 9.41 18.97 -4.00
N TYR A 483 9.84 18.26 -2.94
CA TYR A 483 9.45 16.89 -2.62
C TYR A 483 8.38 16.79 -1.55
N LYS A 484 7.95 17.90 -0.94
CA LYS A 484 7.00 17.89 0.18
C LYS A 484 5.68 17.15 -0.19
N GLY A 485 5.15 17.47 -1.38
CA GLY A 485 3.95 16.80 -1.88
C GLY A 485 4.17 15.31 -2.20
N ASP A 486 5.36 14.94 -2.64
CA ASP A 486 5.70 13.54 -2.93
C ASP A 486 5.76 12.72 -1.64
N TYR A 487 6.41 13.24 -0.58
CA TYR A 487 6.41 12.60 0.73
C TYR A 487 5.02 12.41 1.32
N GLN A 488 4.13 13.39 1.16
CA GLN A 488 2.75 13.30 1.65
C GLN A 488 1.94 12.17 0.98
N ASN A 489 2.24 11.90 -0.29
CA ASN A 489 1.53 10.93 -1.11
C ASN A 489 2.26 9.60 -1.27
N ASP A 490 3.46 9.48 -0.72
CA ASP A 490 4.22 8.23 -0.77
C ASP A 490 3.57 7.15 0.09
N TYR A 491 3.64 5.91 -0.36
CA TYR A 491 2.96 4.80 0.30
C TYR A 491 3.61 4.39 1.63
N THR A 492 4.88 4.70 1.86
CA THR A 492 5.57 4.47 3.13
C THR A 492 5.67 5.75 3.96
N TRP A 493 6.25 6.81 3.40
CA TRP A 493 6.46 8.07 4.07
C TRP A 493 5.17 8.82 4.42
N GLY A 494 4.10 8.66 3.65
CA GLY A 494 2.81 9.29 3.90
C GLY A 494 2.21 8.95 5.27
N HIS A 495 2.59 7.79 5.87
CA HIS A 495 2.24 7.46 7.25
C HIS A 495 2.86 8.37 8.30
N TYR A 496 3.98 9.03 7.95
CA TYR A 496 4.78 9.88 8.83
C TYR A 496 4.67 11.36 8.51
N TYR A 497 3.81 11.74 7.57
CA TYR A 497 3.74 13.10 7.07
C TYR A 497 3.52 14.15 8.18
N ARG A 498 2.74 13.84 9.21
CA ARG A 498 2.54 14.68 10.39
C ARG A 498 3.80 15.03 11.20
N TYR A 499 4.91 14.35 10.92
CA TYR A 499 6.21 14.64 11.54
C TYR A 499 7.11 15.49 10.64
N PHE A 500 6.61 15.98 9.50
CA PHE A 500 7.32 16.91 8.65
C PHE A 500 7.11 18.35 9.13
N GLY A 501 8.24 19.13 9.17
CA GLY A 501 8.28 20.51 9.60
C GLY A 501 8.14 21.53 8.47
#